data_670c355fcd612edfbfcaef89a35aadc2
#
_entry.id   670c355fcd612edfbfcaef89a35aadc2
#
_cell.length_a   1.000
_cell.length_b   1.000
_cell.length_c   1.000
_cell.angle_alpha   90.00
_cell.angle_beta   90.00
_cell.angle_gamma   90.00
#
_symmetry.space_group_name_H-M   'P 1'
#
loop_
_entity.id
_entity.type
_entity.pdbx_description
1 polymer ?
#
loop_
_entity_poly.entity_id
_entity_poly.type
_entity_poly.pdbx_seq_one_letter_code
_entity_poly.pdbx_strand_id
1 'polypeptide(L)'
;MLAATRTYGLKLLEFNFEALEKKGLKLNPAPAPVGSYVQCIRTGNYLHLSGGISINGDVAIYGKLGAEVSIEEGQRAAQAAILNRLAVSQAELGSFAPLRRIVAVNGFVNCTPDFTDQAKVLNGASDLLVELLGKEAAHTRSAVGVPSLPLGVAVDINMIVEFDPSAC
;
A
#
# COMPACT_ATOMS: atom_id res chain seq x y z
N MET A 1 10.63 15.17 37.41
CA MET A 1 9.25 14.87 37.07
C MET A 1 9.29 14.15 35.71
N LEU A 2 9.42 12.81 35.74
CA LEU A 2 9.47 12.01 34.51
C LEU A 2 8.05 11.94 33.91
N ALA A 3 7.90 12.44 32.70
CA ALA A 3 6.67 12.27 31.95
C ALA A 3 6.44 10.76 31.73
N ALA A 4 5.32 10.26 32.26
CA ALA A 4 4.89 8.90 32.00
C ALA A 4 4.70 8.72 30.50
N THR A 5 5.58 7.96 29.88
CA THR A 5 5.43 7.52 28.51
C THR A 5 4.16 6.67 28.46
N ARG A 6 3.09 7.22 27.91
CA ARG A 6 1.86 6.46 27.63
C ARG A 6 2.22 5.40 26.58
N THR A 7 2.62 4.24 27.03
CA THR A 7 2.64 3.04 26.19
C THR A 7 1.19 2.72 25.84
N TYR A 8 0.72 3.22 24.70
CA TYR A 8 -0.45 2.65 24.06
C TYR A 8 -0.06 1.21 23.76
N GLY A 9 -0.70 0.25 24.44
CA GLY A 9 -0.58 -1.17 24.10
C GLY A 9 -1.12 -1.37 22.70
N LEU A 10 -0.31 -1.07 21.69
CA LEU A 10 -0.68 -1.25 20.29
C LEU A 10 -0.69 -2.75 20.02
N LYS A 11 -1.88 -3.27 19.73
CA LYS A 11 -2.03 -4.64 19.24
C LYS A 11 -1.23 -4.76 17.94
N LEU A 12 -0.49 -5.85 17.79
CA LEU A 12 0.15 -6.22 16.52
C LEU A 12 -0.93 -6.46 15.46
N LEU A 13 -0.64 -6.08 14.22
CA LEU A 13 -1.50 -6.41 13.11
C LEU A 13 -1.29 -7.89 12.74
N GLU A 14 -2.37 -8.61 12.56
CA GLU A 14 -2.34 -10.00 12.11
C GLU A 14 -2.77 -10.06 10.64
N PHE A 15 -1.89 -10.57 9.78
CA PHE A 15 -2.17 -10.68 8.36
C PHE A 15 -3.06 -11.89 8.06
N ASN A 16 -4.21 -11.62 7.47
CA ASN A 16 -5.20 -12.64 7.12
C ASN A 16 -4.96 -13.19 5.71
N PHE A 17 -4.14 -14.24 5.59
CA PHE A 17 -3.87 -14.93 4.32
C PHE A 17 -5.11 -15.59 3.72
N GLU A 18 -6.03 -16.09 4.55
CA GLU A 18 -7.28 -16.71 4.08
C GLU A 18 -8.18 -15.69 3.35
N ALA A 19 -8.27 -14.45 3.87
CA ALA A 19 -9.01 -13.39 3.19
C ALA A 19 -8.38 -13.03 1.83
N LEU A 20 -7.06 -13.04 1.75
CA LEU A 20 -6.34 -12.80 0.49
C LEU A 20 -6.68 -13.88 -0.55
N GLU A 21 -6.62 -15.15 -0.16
CA GLU A 21 -6.93 -16.30 -1.03
C GLU A 21 -8.39 -16.31 -1.48
N LYS A 22 -9.34 -16.02 -0.58
CA LYS A 22 -10.77 -15.92 -0.90
C LYS A 22 -11.07 -14.87 -1.98
N LYS A 23 -10.25 -13.83 -2.06
CA LYS A 23 -10.35 -12.81 -3.11
C LYS A 23 -9.66 -13.21 -4.42
N GLY A 24 -9.00 -14.36 -4.48
CA GLY A 24 -8.19 -14.76 -5.62
C GLY A 24 -6.95 -13.87 -5.82
N LEU A 25 -6.54 -13.13 -4.77
CA LEU A 25 -5.36 -12.28 -4.78
C LEU A 25 -4.13 -13.05 -4.28
N LYS A 26 -2.95 -12.61 -4.68
CA LYS A 26 -1.68 -13.20 -4.26
C LYS A 26 -0.72 -12.13 -3.76
N LEU A 27 0.00 -12.44 -2.70
CA LEU A 27 1.16 -11.68 -2.28
C LEU A 27 2.37 -12.24 -3.03
N ASN A 28 2.71 -11.62 -4.15
CA ASN A 28 3.88 -11.99 -4.93
C ASN A 28 5.17 -11.53 -4.24
N PRO A 29 6.33 -12.08 -4.59
CA PRO A 29 7.61 -11.60 -4.08
C PRO A 29 7.78 -10.09 -4.29
N ALA A 30 8.49 -9.43 -3.35
CA ALA A 30 8.77 -8.00 -3.44
C ALA A 30 9.45 -7.67 -4.78
N PRO A 31 8.96 -6.66 -5.53
CA PRO A 31 9.57 -6.28 -6.80
C PRO A 31 10.96 -5.67 -6.57
N ALA A 32 11.89 -5.94 -7.49
CA ALA A 32 13.17 -5.25 -7.50
C ALA A 32 13.00 -3.77 -7.88
N PRO A 33 13.88 -2.85 -7.40
CA PRO A 33 13.89 -1.49 -7.87
C PRO A 33 14.29 -1.44 -9.36
N VAL A 34 13.61 -0.59 -10.12
CA VAL A 34 13.86 -0.43 -11.56
C VAL A 34 14.70 0.81 -11.88
N GLY A 35 15.31 1.44 -10.90
CA GLY A 35 16.10 2.66 -11.05
C GLY A 35 17.07 2.88 -9.89
N SER A 36 17.68 4.07 -9.82
CA SER A 36 18.66 4.44 -8.79
C SER A 36 17.97 4.83 -7.47
N TYR A 37 17.24 3.89 -6.86
CA TYR A 37 16.57 4.05 -5.58
C TYR A 37 16.45 2.70 -4.87
N VAL A 38 16.00 2.69 -3.62
CA VAL A 38 15.70 1.49 -2.84
C VAL A 38 14.19 1.36 -2.62
N GLN A 39 13.71 0.13 -2.47
CA GLN A 39 12.28 -0.14 -2.26
C GLN A 39 11.80 0.32 -0.87
N CYS A 40 12.72 0.36 0.11
CA CYS A 40 12.41 0.66 1.49
C CYS A 40 13.60 1.29 2.19
N ILE A 41 13.34 2.21 3.13
CA ILE A 41 14.30 2.70 4.11
C ILE A 41 13.70 2.54 5.50
N ARG A 42 14.49 1.94 6.42
CA ARG A 42 14.17 1.86 7.85
C ARG A 42 14.69 3.11 8.56
N THR A 43 13.81 3.79 9.31
CA THR A 43 14.16 4.95 10.14
C THR A 43 13.49 4.81 11.49
N GLY A 44 14.26 4.53 12.55
CA GLY A 44 13.68 4.17 13.85
C GLY A 44 12.76 2.96 13.71
N ASN A 45 11.51 3.12 14.14
CA ASN A 45 10.48 2.08 14.07
C ASN A 45 9.58 2.19 12.82
N TYR A 46 10.04 2.92 11.79
CA TYR A 46 9.25 3.13 10.57
C TYR A 46 9.95 2.58 9.34
N LEU A 47 9.15 1.98 8.44
CA LEU A 47 9.57 1.71 7.07
C LEU A 47 8.94 2.75 6.16
N HIS A 48 9.77 3.44 5.40
CA HIS A 48 9.38 4.32 4.31
C HIS A 48 9.51 3.54 3.00
N LEU A 49 8.38 3.24 2.39
CA LEU A 49 8.30 2.43 1.18
C LEU A 49 8.14 3.31 -0.04
N SER A 50 8.96 3.07 -1.04
CA SER A 50 8.90 3.76 -2.34
C SER A 50 7.58 3.48 -3.06
N GLY A 51 7.32 4.16 -4.18
CA GLY A 51 6.15 3.94 -5.02
C GLY A 51 6.03 2.47 -5.46
N GLY A 52 4.81 1.96 -5.44
CA GLY A 52 4.42 0.65 -5.96
C GLY A 52 3.36 0.80 -7.02
N ILE A 53 3.73 0.46 -8.24
CA ILE A 53 2.87 0.58 -9.41
C ILE A 53 1.80 -0.51 -9.46
N SER A 54 0.76 -0.30 -10.27
CA SER A 54 -0.37 -1.23 -10.45
C SER A 54 -0.03 -2.46 -11.32
N ILE A 55 1.13 -3.09 -11.03
CA ILE A 55 1.58 -4.35 -11.63
C ILE A 55 1.93 -5.30 -10.48
N ASN A 56 1.21 -6.42 -10.37
CA ASN A 56 1.44 -7.44 -9.35
C ASN A 56 1.18 -8.84 -9.94
N GLY A 57 2.25 -9.55 -10.31
CA GLY A 57 2.14 -10.83 -11.01
C GLY A 57 1.43 -10.67 -12.36
N ASP A 58 0.35 -11.41 -12.56
CA ASP A 58 -0.44 -11.37 -13.79
C ASP A 58 -1.38 -10.15 -13.89
N VAL A 59 -1.51 -9.37 -12.84
CA VAL A 59 -2.32 -8.15 -12.84
C VAL A 59 -1.46 -6.97 -13.24
N ALA A 60 -1.78 -6.36 -14.37
CA ALA A 60 -1.14 -5.13 -14.86
C ALA A 60 -2.22 -4.22 -15.45
N ILE A 61 -2.43 -3.05 -14.83
CA ILE A 61 -3.48 -2.12 -15.23
C ILE A 61 -2.83 -0.80 -15.66
N TYR A 62 -3.03 -0.47 -16.92
CA TYR A 62 -2.49 0.71 -17.59
C TYR A 62 -3.62 1.63 -18.03
N GLY A 63 -3.30 2.88 -18.33
CA GLY A 63 -4.24 3.85 -18.86
C GLY A 63 -4.71 4.88 -17.83
N LYS A 64 -5.72 5.67 -18.20
CA LYS A 64 -6.22 6.80 -17.43
C LYS A 64 -7.62 6.58 -16.93
N LEU A 65 -7.83 6.89 -15.64
CA LEU A 65 -9.16 7.05 -15.05
C LEU A 65 -9.85 8.26 -15.70
N GLY A 66 -11.13 8.12 -16.00
CA GLY A 66 -11.89 9.13 -16.75
C GLY A 66 -11.76 9.01 -18.29
N ALA A 67 -10.96 8.04 -18.77
CA ALA A 67 -10.84 7.68 -20.18
C ALA A 67 -10.98 6.16 -20.35
N GLU A 68 -9.86 5.43 -20.48
CA GLU A 68 -9.87 3.98 -20.78
C GLU A 68 -10.16 3.11 -19.55
N VAL A 69 -9.85 3.60 -18.35
CA VAL A 69 -9.90 2.83 -17.10
C VAL A 69 -11.15 3.21 -16.29
N SER A 70 -11.97 2.23 -15.95
CA SER A 70 -13.12 2.38 -15.05
C SER A 70 -12.70 2.56 -13.59
N ILE A 71 -13.59 3.01 -12.72
CA ILE A 71 -13.33 3.11 -11.27
C ILE A 71 -13.02 1.74 -10.68
N GLU A 72 -13.74 0.70 -11.07
CA GLU A 72 -13.55 -0.67 -10.62
C GLU A 72 -12.17 -1.23 -11.02
N GLU A 73 -11.74 -0.97 -12.24
CA GLU A 73 -10.37 -1.31 -12.68
C GLU A 73 -9.33 -0.50 -11.93
N GLY A 74 -9.59 0.78 -11.69
CA GLY A 74 -8.76 1.63 -10.85
C GLY A 74 -8.63 1.11 -9.40
N GLN A 75 -9.70 0.59 -8.81
CA GLN A 75 -9.65 -0.06 -7.50
C GLN A 75 -8.80 -1.34 -7.53
N ARG A 76 -8.92 -2.16 -8.57
CA ARG A 76 -8.04 -3.33 -8.78
C ARG A 76 -6.58 -2.92 -8.97
N ALA A 77 -6.32 -1.81 -9.67
CA ALA A 77 -4.99 -1.22 -9.80
C ALA A 77 -4.42 -0.82 -8.43
N ALA A 78 -5.24 -0.17 -7.59
CA ALA A 78 -4.86 0.21 -6.23
C ALA A 78 -4.58 -1.02 -5.35
N GLN A 79 -5.36 -2.11 -5.49
CA GLN A 79 -5.10 -3.38 -4.81
C GLN A 79 -3.76 -3.99 -5.23
N ALA A 80 -3.44 -4.01 -6.52
CA ALA A 80 -2.16 -4.51 -7.02
C ALA A 80 -0.98 -3.68 -6.48
N ALA A 81 -1.11 -2.35 -6.49
CA ALA A 81 -0.09 -1.44 -5.98
C ALA A 81 0.17 -1.62 -4.48
N ILE A 82 -0.89 -1.74 -3.65
CA ILE A 82 -0.72 -1.91 -2.20
C ILE A 82 -0.18 -3.30 -1.82
N LEU A 83 -0.51 -4.35 -2.56
CA LEU A 83 0.07 -5.68 -2.37
C LEU A 83 1.58 -5.67 -2.60
N ASN A 84 2.08 -4.93 -3.57
CA ASN A 84 3.52 -4.73 -3.76
C ASN A 84 4.17 -4.07 -2.52
N ARG A 85 3.50 -3.10 -1.90
CA ARG A 85 4.02 -2.43 -0.68
C ARG A 85 4.02 -3.38 0.52
N LEU A 86 2.98 -4.20 0.65
CA LEU A 86 2.93 -5.24 1.67
C LEU A 86 4.03 -6.30 1.47
N ALA A 87 4.28 -6.72 0.22
CA ALA A 87 5.36 -7.66 -0.10
C ALA A 87 6.74 -7.11 0.27
N VAL A 88 7.01 -5.82 -0.01
CA VAL A 88 8.26 -5.16 0.41
C VAL A 88 8.36 -5.09 1.94
N SER A 89 7.26 -4.77 2.64
CA SER A 89 7.23 -4.74 4.10
C SER A 89 7.53 -6.12 4.69
N GLN A 90 6.93 -7.18 4.15
CA GLN A 90 7.16 -8.55 4.58
C GLN A 90 8.62 -8.98 4.35
N ALA A 91 9.18 -8.65 3.19
CA ALA A 91 10.56 -8.98 2.85
C ALA A 91 11.56 -8.27 3.79
N GLU A 92 11.30 -7.00 4.14
CA GLU A 92 12.15 -6.20 5.02
C GLU A 92 12.06 -6.65 6.49
N LEU A 93 10.87 -7.05 6.96
CA LEU A 93 10.63 -7.48 8.34
C LEU A 93 10.80 -9.00 8.55
N GLY A 94 10.97 -9.78 7.48
CA GLY A 94 10.98 -11.25 7.52
C GLY A 94 9.59 -11.88 7.64
N SER A 95 8.63 -11.16 8.18
CA SER A 95 7.22 -11.57 8.30
C SER A 95 6.32 -10.35 8.56
N PHE A 96 5.00 -10.55 8.71
CA PHE A 96 4.09 -9.50 9.17
C PHE A 96 4.00 -9.39 10.70
N ALA A 97 4.57 -10.33 11.47
CA ALA A 97 4.47 -10.34 12.93
C ALA A 97 4.95 -9.03 13.59
N PRO A 98 6.03 -8.36 13.11
CA PRO A 98 6.46 -7.08 13.68
C PRO A 98 5.56 -5.89 13.33
N LEU A 99 4.67 -6.02 12.35
CA LEU A 99 3.87 -4.89 11.85
C LEU A 99 2.91 -4.38 12.92
N ARG A 100 2.99 -3.09 13.22
CA ARG A 100 2.19 -2.43 14.25
C ARG A 100 1.07 -1.58 13.68
N ARG A 101 1.36 -0.84 12.60
CA ARG A 101 0.43 0.15 12.04
C ARG A 101 0.76 0.47 10.60
N ILE A 102 -0.27 0.70 9.81
CA ILE A 102 -0.15 1.48 8.58
C ILE A 102 -0.29 2.94 8.97
N VAL A 103 0.75 3.74 8.74
CA VAL A 103 0.79 5.16 9.16
C VAL A 103 0.18 6.05 8.09
N ALA A 104 0.64 5.88 6.86
CA ALA A 104 0.19 6.69 5.74
C ALA A 104 0.19 5.88 4.44
N VAL A 105 -0.79 6.16 3.60
CA VAL A 105 -0.91 5.68 2.22
C VAL A 105 -1.07 6.89 1.32
N ASN A 106 -0.15 7.13 0.40
CA ASN A 106 -0.24 8.20 -0.57
C ASN A 106 -0.37 7.58 -1.96
N GLY A 107 -1.52 7.80 -2.58
CA GLY A 107 -1.83 7.25 -3.89
C GLY A 107 -1.91 8.32 -4.97
N PHE A 108 -1.31 7.99 -6.09
CA PHE A 108 -1.28 8.78 -7.31
C PHE A 108 -2.09 8.04 -8.38
N VAL A 109 -3.07 8.73 -8.93
CA VAL A 109 -3.99 8.19 -9.92
C VAL A 109 -3.74 8.84 -11.26
N ASN A 110 -3.31 8.06 -12.25
CA ASN A 110 -3.20 8.53 -13.63
C ASN A 110 -4.61 8.80 -14.18
N CYS A 111 -4.97 10.05 -14.40
CA CYS A 111 -6.33 10.40 -14.78
C CYS A 111 -6.42 11.59 -15.73
N THR A 112 -7.60 11.78 -16.31
CA THR A 112 -7.94 12.98 -17.06
C THR A 112 -8.07 14.19 -16.13
N PRO A 113 -7.94 15.43 -16.63
CA PRO A 113 -8.00 16.64 -15.79
C PRO A 113 -9.34 16.84 -15.08
N ASP A 114 -10.43 16.32 -15.63
CA ASP A 114 -11.80 16.44 -15.15
C ASP A 114 -12.23 15.27 -14.23
N PHE A 115 -11.38 14.23 -14.08
CA PHE A 115 -11.64 13.11 -13.18
C PHE A 115 -11.45 13.56 -11.71
N THR A 116 -12.44 13.36 -10.87
CA THR A 116 -12.44 13.81 -9.45
C THR A 116 -12.66 12.71 -8.44
N ASP A 117 -12.77 11.45 -8.87
CA ASP A 117 -13.06 10.28 -8.03
C ASP A 117 -11.82 9.50 -7.56
N GLN A 118 -10.64 10.15 -7.46
CA GLN A 118 -9.39 9.52 -7.01
C GLN A 118 -9.55 8.83 -5.65
N ALA A 119 -10.33 9.41 -4.74
CA ALA A 119 -10.61 8.82 -3.44
C ALA A 119 -11.35 7.48 -3.54
N LYS A 120 -12.30 7.35 -4.48
CA LYS A 120 -13.01 6.09 -4.75
C LYS A 120 -12.07 5.02 -5.29
N VAL A 121 -11.16 5.40 -6.18
CA VAL A 121 -10.13 4.50 -6.71
C VAL A 121 -9.26 3.96 -5.58
N LEU A 122 -8.76 4.83 -4.71
CA LEU A 122 -7.87 4.42 -3.61
C LEU A 122 -8.58 3.66 -2.49
N ASN A 123 -9.92 3.64 -2.45
CA ASN A 123 -10.64 2.74 -1.55
C ASN A 123 -10.26 1.27 -1.84
N GLY A 124 -9.95 0.90 -3.08
CA GLY A 124 -9.47 -0.44 -3.40
C GLY A 124 -8.25 -0.87 -2.55
N ALA A 125 -7.31 0.03 -2.31
CA ALA A 125 -6.15 -0.22 -1.45
C ALA A 125 -6.52 -0.17 0.04
N SER A 126 -7.25 0.87 0.48
CA SER A 126 -7.56 1.07 1.90
C SER A 126 -8.47 -0.02 2.45
N ASP A 127 -9.50 -0.41 1.71
CA ASP A 127 -10.43 -1.46 2.11
C ASP A 127 -9.71 -2.82 2.17
N LEU A 128 -8.82 -3.09 1.22
CA LEU A 128 -7.99 -4.31 1.23
C LEU A 128 -7.07 -4.34 2.46
N LEU A 129 -6.42 -3.24 2.83
CA LEU A 129 -5.59 -3.18 4.03
C LEU A 129 -6.39 -3.50 5.30
N VAL A 130 -7.60 -2.92 5.44
CA VAL A 130 -8.47 -3.18 6.60
C VAL A 130 -8.95 -4.63 6.61
N GLU A 131 -9.25 -5.21 5.45
CA GLU A 131 -9.68 -6.61 5.34
C GLU A 131 -8.56 -7.59 5.69
N LEU A 132 -7.33 -7.30 5.25
CA LEU A 132 -6.17 -8.19 5.48
C LEU A 132 -5.54 -8.03 6.87
N LEU A 133 -5.62 -6.84 7.48
CA LEU A 133 -4.89 -6.50 8.70
C LEU A 133 -5.82 -6.07 9.86
N GLY A 134 -7.14 -6.06 9.64
CA GLY A 134 -8.10 -5.61 10.62
C GLY A 134 -8.32 -4.09 10.62
N LYS A 135 -9.32 -3.65 11.39
CA LYS A 135 -9.71 -2.22 11.48
C LYS A 135 -8.60 -1.30 11.99
N GLU A 136 -7.65 -1.85 12.72
CA GLU A 136 -6.48 -1.14 13.26
C GLU A 136 -5.50 -0.73 12.14
N ALA A 137 -5.66 -1.26 10.91
CA ALA A 137 -4.92 -0.83 9.73
C ALA A 137 -5.47 0.46 9.09
N ALA A 138 -6.50 1.08 9.67
CA ALA A 138 -6.94 2.40 9.27
C ALA A 138 -5.78 3.41 9.38
N HIS A 139 -5.62 4.24 8.35
CA HIS A 139 -4.42 5.04 8.13
C HIS A 139 -4.76 6.44 7.61
N THR A 140 -3.80 7.35 7.68
CA THR A 140 -3.89 8.62 6.97
C THR A 140 -3.72 8.39 5.46
N ARG A 141 -4.41 9.17 4.63
CA ARG A 141 -4.38 8.96 3.19
C ARG A 141 -4.36 10.27 2.39
N SER A 142 -3.54 10.29 1.34
CA SER A 142 -3.66 11.24 0.24
C SER A 142 -4.06 10.50 -1.03
N ALA A 143 -4.97 11.10 -1.82
CA ALA A 143 -5.42 10.57 -3.10
C ALA A 143 -5.44 11.71 -4.11
N VAL A 144 -4.46 11.72 -5.01
CA VAL A 144 -4.28 12.82 -5.97
C VAL A 144 -4.23 12.32 -7.40
N GLY A 145 -4.81 13.10 -8.31
CA GLY A 145 -4.71 12.87 -9.75
C GLY A 145 -3.40 13.42 -10.30
N VAL A 146 -2.82 12.68 -11.23
CA VAL A 146 -1.60 13.09 -11.95
C VAL A 146 -1.80 12.89 -13.45
N PRO A 147 -1.15 13.71 -14.29
CA PRO A 147 -1.32 13.63 -15.75
C PRO A 147 -0.66 12.39 -16.37
N SER A 148 0.31 11.78 -15.69
CA SER A 148 0.98 10.55 -16.14
C SER A 148 1.67 9.86 -14.98
N LEU A 149 1.83 8.54 -15.11
CA LEU A 149 2.65 7.71 -14.23
C LEU A 149 3.68 6.93 -15.04
N PRO A 150 4.78 6.47 -14.42
CA PRO A 150 5.78 5.63 -15.08
C PRO A 150 5.13 4.44 -15.76
N LEU A 151 5.61 4.06 -16.94
CA LEU A 151 5.08 2.96 -17.76
C LEU A 151 3.62 3.11 -18.20
N GLY A 152 2.97 4.26 -17.94
CA GLY A 152 1.55 4.46 -18.23
C GLY A 152 0.60 3.69 -17.30
N VAL A 153 1.05 3.24 -16.12
CA VAL A 153 0.19 2.53 -15.16
C VAL A 153 -0.92 3.42 -14.63
N ALA A 154 -2.00 2.80 -14.16
CA ALA A 154 -3.19 3.52 -13.68
C ALA A 154 -3.01 4.10 -12.26
N VAL A 155 -2.29 3.40 -11.39
CA VAL A 155 -2.10 3.79 -9.98
C VAL A 155 -0.66 3.52 -9.53
N ASP A 156 -0.15 4.42 -8.69
CA ASP A 156 1.09 4.26 -7.91
C ASP A 156 0.79 4.58 -6.44
N ILE A 157 1.36 3.80 -5.51
CA ILE A 157 1.16 4.00 -4.07
C ILE A 157 2.48 3.92 -3.34
N ASN A 158 2.81 4.94 -2.55
CA ASN A 158 3.82 4.83 -1.51
C ASN A 158 3.15 4.66 -0.13
N MET A 159 3.90 4.09 0.84
CA MET A 159 3.36 3.76 2.14
C MET A 159 4.40 3.98 3.24
N ILE A 160 3.94 4.36 4.43
CA ILE A 160 4.75 4.37 5.65
C ILE A 160 4.09 3.41 6.64
N VAL A 161 4.89 2.51 7.20
CA VAL A 161 4.43 1.58 8.23
C VAL A 161 5.26 1.70 9.50
N GLU A 162 4.64 1.46 10.65
CA GLU A 162 5.30 1.33 11.94
C GLU A 162 5.44 -0.14 12.30
N PHE A 163 6.60 -0.52 12.82
CA PHE A 163 6.88 -1.90 13.24
C PHE A 163 7.52 -1.94 14.64
N ASP A 164 7.48 -3.10 15.27
CA ASP A 164 8.15 -3.35 16.53
C ASP A 164 9.52 -4.00 16.27
N PRO A 165 10.62 -3.29 16.52
CA PRO A 165 11.95 -3.85 16.31
C PRO A 165 12.29 -5.01 17.25
N SER A 166 11.57 -5.16 18.38
CA SER A 166 11.77 -6.29 19.30
C SER A 166 11.11 -7.59 18.83
N ALA A 167 10.25 -7.51 17.81
CA ALA A 167 9.56 -8.64 17.21
C ALA A 167 10.15 -9.08 15.84
N CYS A 168 11.28 -8.45 15.43
CA CYS A 168 12.03 -8.80 14.20
C CYS A 168 12.99 -9.98 14.44
#